data_b25a7a7b83469ae4f6cf6dd83ce77cb9
#
_entry.id   b25a7a7b83469ae4f6cf6dd83ce77cb9
#
_cell.length_a   1.000
_cell.length_b   1.000
_cell.length_c   1.000
_cell.angle_alpha   90.00
_cell.angle_beta   90.00
_cell.angle_gamma   90.00
#
_symmetry.space_group_name_H-M   'P 1'
#
loop_
_entity.id
_entity.type
_entity.pdbx_description
1 polymer ?
#
loop_
_entity_poly.entity_id
_entity_poly.type
_entity_poly.pdbx_seq_one_letter_code
_entity_poly.pdbx_strand_id
1 'polypeptide(L)'
;MIEKSLWQPVALAADVAEAPVPVRLLGEDLVLWRDAQGRVHAWQDRCPHRGAKLSLGRVLPCAQDDEGGTRLECPYHGWRFDAAGQCREVPALPGFTPPATHKARTFAAREAHGLVWARLDGEEAGELPAFEAEGDDRLRKLNCGPYVVEASAPRLVENFLDMSHFGFVHEGWLGAREMAAIDDYKVEATPTGILATGCKAWQPQSTINSTRPAHVEYSYEVTAPYSAVLVKIPEAQSVGAEGYRESIALFICPTDGERCTVWFRLATADWQRSEAELQAFQDTIFLQDKPVLESQRPKTLPLDLRAELHTAADKASSFYRRYLKGLGITVGVC
;
A
#
# COMPACT_ATOMS: atom_id res chain seq x y z
N MET A 1 -0.02 0.00 20.25
CA MET A 1 0.18 -0.51 18.89
C MET A 1 0.50 0.70 18.01
N ILE A 2 1.78 0.84 17.66
CA ILE A 2 2.29 1.98 16.88
C ILE A 2 1.68 2.03 15.47
N GLU A 3 1.33 0.87 14.92
CA GLU A 3 0.78 0.77 13.57
C GLU A 3 -0.50 1.57 13.36
N LYS A 4 -1.27 1.81 14.44
CA LYS A 4 -2.49 2.63 14.38
C LYS A 4 -2.20 4.11 14.11
N SER A 5 -0.99 4.57 14.43
CA SER A 5 -0.54 5.95 14.20
C SER A 5 0.24 6.11 12.88
N LEU A 6 0.30 5.07 12.05
CA LEU A 6 0.89 5.14 10.72
C LEU A 6 -0.19 5.30 9.66
N TRP A 7 0.10 6.05 8.62
CA TRP A 7 -0.72 6.13 7.43
C TRP A 7 -0.60 4.83 6.61
N GLN A 8 -1.74 4.21 6.30
CA GLN A 8 -1.82 2.98 5.53
C GLN A 8 -2.72 3.19 4.30
N PRO A 9 -2.35 2.69 3.12
CA PRO A 9 -3.23 2.72 1.96
C PRO A 9 -4.39 1.75 2.19
N VAL A 10 -5.61 2.12 1.81
CA VAL A 10 -6.79 1.27 2.07
C VAL A 10 -7.65 1.01 0.84
N ALA A 11 -7.56 1.85 -0.20
CA ALA A 11 -8.29 1.67 -1.46
C ALA A 11 -7.65 2.51 -2.58
N LEU A 12 -7.98 2.22 -3.84
CA LEU A 12 -7.80 3.20 -4.91
C LEU A 12 -8.75 4.37 -4.69
N ALA A 13 -8.26 5.59 -4.92
CA ALA A 13 -9.09 6.79 -4.78
C ALA A 13 -10.30 6.78 -5.74
N ALA A 14 -10.11 6.20 -6.93
CA ALA A 14 -11.16 6.05 -7.92
C ALA A 14 -12.29 5.08 -7.52
N ASP A 15 -12.01 4.11 -6.65
CA ASP A 15 -13.01 3.15 -6.19
C ASP A 15 -13.97 3.77 -5.15
N VAL A 16 -13.55 4.85 -4.49
CA VAL A 16 -14.37 5.57 -3.51
C VAL A 16 -15.10 6.70 -4.22
N ALA A 17 -16.17 6.34 -4.94
CA ALA A 17 -16.97 7.28 -5.73
C ALA A 17 -18.34 7.55 -5.07
N GLU A 18 -19.42 7.04 -5.62
CA GLU A 18 -20.79 7.33 -5.20
C GLU A 18 -21.28 6.47 -4.03
N ALA A 19 -20.83 5.21 -3.97
CA ALA A 19 -21.24 4.27 -2.93
C ALA A 19 -20.19 4.17 -1.82
N PRO A 20 -20.61 3.87 -0.57
CA PRO A 20 -19.69 3.53 0.50
C PRO A 20 -18.92 2.24 0.19
N VAL A 21 -17.61 2.22 0.47
CA VAL A 21 -16.71 1.11 0.17
C VAL A 21 -16.23 0.45 1.47
N PRO A 22 -16.48 -0.84 1.68
CA PRO A 22 -15.93 -1.56 2.84
C PRO A 22 -14.45 -1.88 2.62
N VAL A 23 -13.62 -1.64 3.63
CA VAL A 23 -12.20 -2.03 3.66
C VAL A 23 -11.85 -2.55 5.05
N ARG A 24 -10.70 -3.23 5.17
CA ARG A 24 -10.20 -3.72 6.45
C ARG A 24 -8.74 -3.31 6.64
N LEU A 25 -8.45 -2.76 7.81
CA LEU A 25 -7.11 -2.29 8.17
C LEU A 25 -6.78 -2.72 9.61
N LEU A 26 -5.67 -3.43 9.81
CA LEU A 26 -5.19 -3.87 11.13
C LEU A 26 -6.29 -4.62 11.95
N GLY A 27 -7.10 -5.42 11.28
CA GLY A 27 -8.21 -6.16 11.88
C GLY A 27 -9.49 -5.34 12.11
N GLU A 28 -9.51 -4.03 11.86
CA GLU A 28 -10.66 -3.15 11.99
C GLU A 28 -11.41 -3.05 10.66
N ASP A 29 -12.74 -3.25 10.69
CA ASP A 29 -13.59 -3.04 9.52
C ASP A 29 -13.89 -1.53 9.38
N LEU A 30 -13.60 -0.97 8.21
CA LEU A 30 -13.81 0.44 7.88
C LEU A 30 -14.80 0.57 6.73
N VAL A 31 -15.49 1.72 6.71
CA VAL A 31 -16.22 2.21 5.55
C VAL A 31 -15.57 3.48 5.05
N LEU A 32 -15.26 3.52 3.77
CA LEU A 32 -14.81 4.72 3.06
C LEU A 32 -16.01 5.30 2.30
N TRP A 33 -16.14 6.61 2.28
CA TRP A 33 -17.16 7.29 1.50
C TRP A 33 -16.71 8.71 1.14
N ARG A 34 -17.32 9.30 0.13
CA ARG A 34 -16.96 10.63 -0.37
C ARG A 34 -18.11 11.59 -0.21
N ASP A 35 -17.84 12.80 0.28
CA ASP A 35 -18.82 13.86 0.37
C ASP A 35 -18.98 14.62 -0.97
N ALA A 36 -19.95 15.52 -1.04
CA ALA A 36 -20.23 16.32 -2.23
C ALA A 36 -19.11 17.34 -2.57
N GLN A 37 -18.20 17.62 -1.64
CA GLN A 37 -16.98 18.42 -1.88
C GLN A 37 -15.83 17.58 -2.40
N GLY A 38 -16.04 16.28 -2.61
CA GLY A 38 -15.01 15.35 -3.05
C GLY A 38 -14.07 14.91 -1.93
N ARG A 39 -14.30 15.24 -0.67
CA ARG A 39 -13.44 14.79 0.44
C ARG A 39 -13.77 13.36 0.82
N VAL A 40 -12.73 12.55 1.01
CA VAL A 40 -12.87 11.18 1.48
C VAL A 40 -12.96 11.11 3.01
N HIS A 41 -13.79 10.21 3.50
CA HIS A 41 -13.98 9.93 4.93
C HIS A 41 -13.75 8.45 5.19
N ALA A 42 -13.10 8.14 6.32
CA ALA A 42 -12.90 6.78 6.81
C ALA A 42 -13.53 6.63 8.19
N TRP A 43 -14.47 5.71 8.33
CA TRP A 43 -15.15 5.46 9.61
C TRP A 43 -15.11 3.98 9.97
N GLN A 44 -15.31 3.65 11.25
CA GLN A 44 -15.62 2.29 11.64
C GLN A 44 -16.89 1.83 10.90
N ASP A 45 -16.82 0.68 10.24
CA ASP A 45 -17.96 0.13 9.48
C ASP A 45 -19.02 -0.45 10.43
N ARG A 46 -19.51 0.43 11.33
CA ARG A 46 -20.46 0.04 12.38
C ARG A 46 -21.36 1.20 12.79
N CYS A 47 -22.64 1.06 12.54
CA CYS A 47 -23.64 2.01 13.03
C CYS A 47 -23.71 2.00 14.58
N PRO A 48 -23.62 3.15 15.27
CA PRO A 48 -23.64 3.22 16.72
C PRO A 48 -24.99 2.75 17.33
N HIS A 49 -26.06 2.74 16.55
CA HIS A 49 -27.38 2.30 17.03
C HIS A 49 -27.42 0.82 17.36
N ARG A 50 -27.18 -0.06 16.39
CA ARG A 50 -27.27 -1.53 16.55
C ARG A 50 -26.23 -2.31 15.78
N GLY A 51 -25.10 -1.68 15.43
CA GLY A 51 -23.94 -2.35 14.86
C GLY A 51 -24.08 -2.79 13.39
N ALA A 52 -25.11 -2.34 12.67
CA ALA A 52 -25.21 -2.62 11.24
C ALA A 52 -24.02 -2.01 10.48
N LYS A 53 -23.55 -2.67 9.43
CA LYS A 53 -22.49 -2.15 8.57
C LYS A 53 -22.98 -0.90 7.84
N LEU A 54 -22.22 0.20 7.96
CA LEU A 54 -22.51 1.46 7.28
C LEU A 54 -22.16 1.39 5.79
N SER A 55 -21.24 0.50 5.41
CA SER A 55 -20.89 0.22 4.02
C SER A 55 -22.03 -0.37 3.18
N LEU A 56 -23.05 -0.91 3.81
CA LEU A 56 -24.30 -1.37 3.16
C LEU A 56 -25.32 -0.24 2.98
N GLY A 57 -25.00 0.96 3.45
CA GLY A 57 -25.84 2.15 3.37
C GLY A 57 -25.66 2.91 2.06
N ARG A 58 -25.95 4.19 2.10
CA ARG A 58 -25.82 5.07 0.93
C ARG A 58 -25.42 6.48 1.33
N VAL A 59 -24.76 7.16 0.42
CA VAL A 59 -24.43 8.58 0.53
C VAL A 59 -25.60 9.38 -0.05
N LEU A 60 -26.10 10.35 0.72
CA LEU A 60 -27.22 11.19 0.32
C LEU A 60 -26.82 12.65 0.27
N PRO A 61 -27.23 13.41 -0.76
CA PRO A 61 -27.14 14.84 -0.75
C PRO A 61 -28.11 15.41 0.31
N CYS A 62 -27.71 16.48 0.99
CA CYS A 62 -28.56 17.19 1.95
C CYS A 62 -28.61 18.67 1.60
N ALA A 63 -29.75 19.15 1.13
CA ALA A 63 -29.93 20.55 0.71
C ALA A 63 -30.08 21.55 1.88
N GLN A 64 -30.13 21.06 3.12
CA GLN A 64 -30.45 21.88 4.31
C GLN A 64 -29.25 22.25 5.18
N ASP A 65 -28.04 21.84 4.80
CA ASP A 65 -26.85 22.12 5.58
C ASP A 65 -25.98 23.19 4.92
N ASP A 66 -25.63 24.21 5.68
CA ASP A 66 -24.74 25.29 5.28
C ASP A 66 -23.28 24.86 4.98
N GLU A 67 -22.92 23.61 5.31
CA GLU A 67 -21.57 23.07 5.20
C GLU A 67 -21.38 21.99 4.12
N GLY A 68 -22.25 21.95 3.11
CA GLY A 68 -22.04 21.06 1.97
C GLY A 68 -22.72 19.70 2.03
N GLY A 69 -23.78 19.61 2.74
CA GLY A 69 -24.95 18.80 2.48
C GLY A 69 -24.81 17.35 2.13
N THR A 70 -23.89 16.57 2.72
CA THR A 70 -23.80 15.12 2.47
C THR A 70 -23.99 14.34 3.75
N ARG A 71 -24.74 13.24 3.67
CA ARG A 71 -25.00 12.34 4.80
C ARG A 71 -24.69 10.90 4.40
N LEU A 72 -24.11 10.14 5.32
CA LEU A 72 -24.09 8.68 5.22
C LEU A 72 -25.29 8.11 5.96
N GLU A 73 -26.15 7.40 5.24
CA GLU A 73 -27.36 6.80 5.78
C GLU A 73 -27.13 5.33 6.13
N CYS A 74 -27.46 4.95 7.36
CA CYS A 74 -27.42 3.56 7.81
C CYS A 74 -28.54 2.74 7.14
N PRO A 75 -28.24 1.54 6.59
CA PRO A 75 -29.23 0.77 5.84
C PRO A 75 -30.35 0.17 6.71
N TYR A 76 -30.13 0.10 8.05
CA TYR A 76 -31.04 -0.63 8.93
C TYR A 76 -32.26 0.21 9.35
N HIS A 77 -32.02 1.44 9.88
CA HIS A 77 -33.10 2.30 10.36
C HIS A 77 -33.06 3.72 9.78
N GLY A 78 -32.26 3.92 8.73
CA GLY A 78 -32.18 5.22 8.05
C GLY A 78 -31.50 6.33 8.86
N TRP A 79 -30.79 6.04 9.95
CA TRP A 79 -30.06 7.07 10.68
C TRP A 79 -29.04 7.72 9.76
N ARG A 80 -29.02 9.07 9.76
CA ARG A 80 -28.15 9.85 8.86
C ARG A 80 -27.11 10.61 9.64
N PHE A 81 -25.88 10.46 9.20
CA PHE A 81 -24.71 11.02 9.87
C PHE A 81 -24.01 12.03 8.96
N ASP A 82 -23.56 13.17 9.52
CA ASP A 82 -22.73 14.14 8.82
C ASP A 82 -21.27 13.69 8.69
N ALA A 83 -20.44 14.47 7.98
CA ALA A 83 -19.03 14.18 7.75
C ALA A 83 -18.20 14.01 9.04
N ALA A 84 -18.62 14.64 10.16
CA ALA A 84 -17.99 14.47 11.46
C ALA A 84 -18.46 13.20 12.20
N GLY A 85 -19.35 12.39 11.58
CA GLY A 85 -19.93 11.19 12.18
C GLY A 85 -21.10 11.45 13.13
N GLN A 86 -21.51 12.70 13.33
CA GLN A 86 -22.64 13.05 14.20
C GLN A 86 -23.96 12.67 13.55
N CYS A 87 -24.80 11.90 14.26
CA CYS A 87 -26.18 11.65 13.82
C CYS A 87 -26.97 12.96 13.79
N ARG A 88 -27.58 13.25 12.66
CA ARG A 88 -28.39 14.46 12.43
C ARG A 88 -29.85 14.16 12.25
N GLU A 89 -30.19 12.92 11.89
CA GLU A 89 -31.57 12.55 11.63
C GLU A 89 -31.84 11.12 12.08
N VAL A 90 -32.98 10.93 12.74
CA VAL A 90 -33.56 9.64 13.13
C VAL A 90 -34.95 9.58 12.51
N PRO A 91 -35.14 8.97 11.35
CA PRO A 91 -36.42 9.03 10.60
C PRO A 91 -37.64 8.53 11.38
N ALA A 92 -37.44 7.57 12.31
CA ALA A 92 -38.52 7.08 13.17
C ALA A 92 -39.03 8.09 14.21
N LEU A 93 -38.29 9.21 14.43
CA LEU A 93 -38.63 10.25 15.39
C LEU A 93 -38.48 11.63 14.75
N PRO A 94 -39.42 12.07 13.90
CA PRO A 94 -39.36 13.39 13.27
C PRO A 94 -39.29 14.50 14.33
N GLY A 95 -38.36 15.44 14.18
CA GLY A 95 -38.14 16.53 15.14
C GLY A 95 -37.27 16.18 16.35
N PHE A 96 -36.81 14.93 16.50
CA PHE A 96 -35.84 14.59 17.52
C PHE A 96 -34.45 15.12 17.14
N THR A 97 -33.81 15.81 18.06
CA THR A 97 -32.40 16.25 17.90
C THR A 97 -31.46 15.24 18.56
N PRO A 98 -30.70 14.44 17.78
CA PRO A 98 -29.82 13.45 18.36
C PRO A 98 -28.72 14.12 19.22
N PRO A 99 -28.45 13.61 20.43
CA PRO A 99 -27.40 14.16 21.29
C PRO A 99 -26.00 13.83 20.74
N ALA A 100 -24.97 14.54 21.23
CA ALA A 100 -23.58 14.39 20.82
C ALA A 100 -23.03 12.94 20.95
N THR A 101 -23.65 12.13 21.83
CA THR A 101 -23.30 10.70 22.00
C THR A 101 -23.72 9.81 20.83
N HIS A 102 -24.63 10.28 19.97
CA HIS A 102 -25.10 9.55 18.78
C HIS A 102 -24.13 9.78 17.62
N LYS A 103 -22.92 9.25 17.76
CA LYS A 103 -21.82 9.51 16.83
C LYS A 103 -21.18 8.20 16.31
N ALA A 104 -20.98 8.11 15.00
CA ALA A 104 -20.14 7.10 14.39
C ALA A 104 -18.67 7.39 14.69
N ARG A 105 -17.85 6.34 14.86
CA ARG A 105 -16.41 6.49 15.07
C ARG A 105 -15.74 6.80 13.74
N THR A 106 -15.03 7.93 13.68
CA THR A 106 -14.29 8.40 12.50
C THR A 106 -12.80 8.19 12.67
N PHE A 107 -12.10 8.10 11.55
CA PHE A 107 -10.64 7.99 11.47
C PHE A 107 -10.12 9.06 10.51
N ALA A 108 -8.83 9.39 10.61
CA ALA A 108 -8.20 10.28 9.65
C ALA A 108 -8.10 9.61 8.27
N ALA A 109 -8.36 10.38 7.22
CA ALA A 109 -8.25 9.93 5.83
C ALA A 109 -7.63 11.01 4.95
N ARG A 110 -6.79 10.61 3.99
CA ARG A 110 -6.17 11.47 2.98
C ARG A 110 -6.14 10.79 1.63
N GLU A 111 -6.09 11.58 0.57
CA GLU A 111 -5.81 11.09 -0.79
C GLU A 111 -4.41 11.51 -1.22
N ALA A 112 -3.63 10.54 -1.65
CA ALA A 112 -2.33 10.77 -2.28
C ALA A 112 -1.93 9.55 -3.13
N HIS A 113 -1.09 9.76 -4.13
CA HIS A 113 -0.58 8.69 -5.00
C HIS A 113 -1.69 7.88 -5.70
N GLY A 114 -2.88 8.48 -5.90
CA GLY A 114 -4.05 7.79 -6.44
C GLY A 114 -4.69 6.78 -5.48
N LEU A 115 -4.33 6.82 -4.20
CA LEU A 115 -4.82 5.94 -3.13
C LEU A 115 -5.52 6.76 -2.05
N VAL A 116 -6.46 6.13 -1.35
CA VAL A 116 -6.98 6.59 -0.05
C VAL A 116 -6.10 5.99 1.04
N TRP A 117 -5.65 6.84 1.95
CA TRP A 117 -4.85 6.49 3.13
C TRP A 117 -5.69 6.73 4.38
N ALA A 118 -5.58 5.82 5.34
CA ALA A 118 -6.25 5.94 6.63
C ALA A 118 -5.28 5.74 7.80
N ARG A 119 -5.63 6.34 8.94
CA ARG A 119 -4.88 6.27 10.19
C ARG A 119 -5.85 6.04 11.35
N LEU A 120 -5.63 4.98 12.14
CA LEU A 120 -6.63 4.48 13.10
C LEU A 120 -6.60 5.14 14.48
N ASP A 121 -5.61 5.99 14.80
CA ASP A 121 -5.61 6.78 16.04
C ASP A 121 -6.50 8.04 15.94
N GLY A 122 -6.96 8.38 14.73
CA GLY A 122 -7.85 9.51 14.48
C GLY A 122 -7.15 10.85 14.35
N GLU A 123 -5.81 10.90 14.40
CA GLU A 123 -5.04 12.11 14.22
C GLU A 123 -4.64 12.31 12.75
N GLU A 124 -4.75 13.53 12.26
CA GLU A 124 -4.31 13.91 10.90
C GLU A 124 -2.82 14.30 10.82
N ALA A 125 -2.06 14.00 11.86
CA ALA A 125 -0.65 14.33 11.95
C ALA A 125 0.24 13.34 11.16
N GLY A 126 1.51 13.70 10.98
CA GLY A 126 2.52 12.87 10.31
C GLY A 126 2.44 12.89 8.79
N GLU A 127 3.55 12.50 8.19
CA GLU A 127 3.71 12.43 6.75
C GLU A 127 3.32 11.05 6.21
N LEU A 128 2.89 11.03 4.96
CA LEU A 128 2.73 9.78 4.20
C LEU A 128 4.09 9.19 3.86
N PRO A 129 4.18 7.87 3.59
CA PRO A 129 5.41 7.27 3.08
C PRO A 129 5.91 8.02 1.86
N ALA A 130 7.19 8.39 1.85
CA ALA A 130 7.78 9.18 0.78
C ALA A 130 7.84 8.39 -0.54
N PHE A 131 7.54 9.06 -1.64
CA PHE A 131 7.76 8.60 -3.01
C PHE A 131 8.19 9.78 -3.86
N GLU A 132 9.49 10.05 -3.91
CA GLU A 132 10.05 11.23 -4.58
C GLU A 132 9.67 11.33 -6.06
N ALA A 133 9.56 10.19 -6.74
CA ALA A 133 9.18 10.14 -8.15
C ALA A 133 7.77 10.67 -8.42
N GLU A 134 6.91 10.80 -7.41
CA GLU A 134 5.57 11.40 -7.58
C GLU A 134 5.63 12.85 -8.04
N GLY A 135 6.63 13.61 -7.58
CA GLY A 135 6.83 15.02 -7.96
C GLY A 135 7.55 15.23 -9.30
N ASP A 136 7.98 14.18 -9.99
CA ASP A 136 8.67 14.31 -11.29
C ASP A 136 7.69 14.23 -12.46
N ASP A 137 7.31 15.37 -13.02
CA ASP A 137 6.36 15.47 -14.15
C ASP A 137 6.86 14.82 -15.45
N ARG A 138 8.15 14.48 -15.54
CA ARG A 138 8.71 13.74 -16.67
C ARG A 138 8.33 12.26 -16.64
N LEU A 139 7.89 11.77 -15.50
CA LEU A 139 7.48 10.39 -15.31
C LEU A 139 5.95 10.29 -15.29
N ARG A 140 5.44 9.31 -15.98
CA ARG A 140 4.05 8.88 -15.91
C ARG A 140 3.85 8.04 -14.66
N LYS A 141 2.73 8.26 -13.93
CA LYS A 141 2.40 7.52 -12.72
C LYS A 141 1.13 6.71 -12.93
N LEU A 142 1.15 5.46 -12.49
CA LEU A 142 -0.03 4.59 -12.49
C LEU A 142 0.02 3.64 -11.29
N ASN A 143 -1.15 3.17 -10.85
CA ASN A 143 -1.26 2.15 -9.82
C ASN A 143 -1.54 0.79 -10.45
N CYS A 144 -0.87 -0.26 -9.97
CA CYS A 144 -1.16 -1.66 -10.26
C CYS A 144 -1.70 -2.33 -8.99
N GLY A 145 -2.63 -3.26 -9.14
CA GLY A 145 -3.38 -3.86 -8.03
C GLY A 145 -4.80 -3.29 -7.92
N PRO A 146 -5.55 -3.61 -6.85
CA PRO A 146 -5.10 -4.27 -5.61
C PRO A 146 -4.79 -5.76 -5.79
N TYR A 147 -3.76 -6.23 -5.10
CA TYR A 147 -3.46 -7.65 -4.98
C TYR A 147 -3.66 -8.09 -3.53
N VAL A 148 -4.54 -9.05 -3.31
CA VAL A 148 -4.73 -9.67 -1.99
C VAL A 148 -3.72 -10.80 -1.83
N VAL A 149 -2.98 -10.78 -0.71
CA VAL A 149 -1.92 -11.75 -0.41
C VAL A 149 -2.15 -12.37 0.96
N GLU A 150 -2.13 -13.71 1.01
CA GLU A 150 -2.25 -14.53 2.23
C GLU A 150 -0.89 -14.68 2.94
N ALA A 151 -0.19 -13.56 3.11
CA ALA A 151 1.03 -13.41 3.89
C ALA A 151 1.03 -12.04 4.56
N SER A 152 1.84 -11.85 5.59
CA SER A 152 1.90 -10.58 6.30
C SER A 152 2.56 -9.47 5.47
N ALA A 153 2.19 -8.23 5.75
CA ALA A 153 2.79 -7.07 5.09
C ALA A 153 4.33 -7.03 5.22
N PRO A 154 4.95 -7.33 6.38
CA PRO A 154 6.41 -7.40 6.49
C PRO A 154 7.05 -8.48 5.62
N ARG A 155 6.42 -9.64 5.41
CA ARG A 155 6.93 -10.68 4.48
C ARG A 155 7.00 -10.15 3.06
N LEU A 156 6.00 -9.37 2.65
CA LEU A 156 5.96 -8.79 1.33
C LEU A 156 7.01 -7.69 1.13
N VAL A 157 7.24 -6.85 2.14
CA VAL A 157 8.36 -5.88 2.09
C VAL A 157 9.70 -6.61 2.00
N GLU A 158 9.91 -7.69 2.79
CA GLU A 158 11.14 -8.48 2.75
C GLU A 158 11.37 -9.09 1.37
N ASN A 159 10.34 -9.66 0.72
CA ASN A 159 10.42 -10.16 -0.65
C ASN A 159 10.78 -9.04 -1.65
N PHE A 160 10.19 -7.86 -1.51
CA PHE A 160 10.48 -6.71 -2.38
C PHE A 160 11.94 -6.21 -2.27
N LEU A 161 12.57 -6.39 -1.11
CA LEU A 161 13.97 -6.01 -0.86
C LEU A 161 14.97 -7.08 -1.31
N ASP A 162 14.51 -8.28 -1.66
CA ASP A 162 15.37 -9.40 -2.05
C ASP A 162 15.60 -9.46 -3.56
N MET A 163 16.83 -9.67 -3.96
CA MET A 163 17.22 -9.89 -5.36
C MET A 163 17.55 -11.37 -5.64
N SER A 164 17.78 -12.16 -4.60
CA SER A 164 18.28 -13.55 -4.73
C SER A 164 17.25 -14.46 -5.38
N HIS A 165 15.98 -14.13 -5.31
CA HIS A 165 14.90 -14.90 -5.94
C HIS A 165 14.75 -14.65 -7.45
N PHE A 166 15.34 -13.58 -8.00
CA PHE A 166 15.11 -13.17 -9.39
C PHE A 166 15.39 -14.28 -10.40
N GLY A 167 16.49 -15.00 -10.25
CA GLY A 167 16.86 -16.08 -11.15
C GLY A 167 15.98 -17.34 -11.05
N PHE A 168 15.14 -17.44 -10.03
CA PHE A 168 14.33 -18.63 -9.74
C PHE A 168 12.82 -18.32 -9.88
N VAL A 169 12.33 -17.29 -9.22
CA VAL A 169 10.91 -16.90 -9.24
C VAL A 169 10.58 -16.19 -10.54
N HIS A 170 11.47 -15.30 -11.00
CA HIS A 170 11.31 -14.50 -12.21
C HIS A 170 12.23 -14.97 -13.36
N GLU A 171 12.50 -16.28 -13.44
CA GLU A 171 13.34 -16.85 -14.48
C GLU A 171 12.85 -16.46 -15.88
N GLY A 172 13.79 -15.98 -16.71
CA GLY A 172 13.48 -15.49 -18.06
C GLY A 172 12.99 -14.03 -18.12
N TRP A 173 12.67 -13.42 -16.99
CA TRP A 173 12.30 -12.01 -16.87
C TRP A 173 13.38 -11.23 -16.11
N LEU A 174 13.35 -11.26 -14.78
CA LEU A 174 14.26 -10.46 -13.94
C LEU A 174 15.54 -11.23 -13.56
N GLY A 175 15.73 -12.45 -14.04
CA GLY A 175 16.94 -13.23 -13.79
C GLY A 175 17.01 -14.53 -14.58
N ALA A 176 18.14 -15.22 -14.43
CA ALA A 176 18.38 -16.57 -14.94
C ALA A 176 19.16 -17.35 -13.89
N ARG A 177 18.93 -18.67 -13.80
CA ARG A 177 19.55 -19.55 -12.80
C ARG A 177 21.07 -19.52 -12.84
N GLU A 178 21.63 -19.45 -14.06
CA GLU A 178 23.07 -19.45 -14.30
C GLU A 178 23.73 -18.11 -13.90
N MET A 179 22.91 -17.05 -13.69
CA MET A 179 23.33 -15.70 -13.34
C MET A 179 22.74 -15.23 -12.00
N ALA A 180 22.52 -16.18 -11.08
CA ALA A 180 21.87 -15.93 -9.80
C ALA A 180 22.79 -15.32 -8.72
N ALA A 181 24.08 -15.17 -8.98
CA ALA A 181 25.00 -14.57 -8.02
C ALA A 181 24.68 -13.09 -7.78
N ILE A 182 24.62 -12.70 -6.50
CA ILE A 182 24.40 -11.33 -6.06
C ILE A 182 25.72 -10.75 -5.58
N ASP A 183 26.14 -9.65 -6.19
CA ASP A 183 27.30 -8.87 -5.76
C ASP A 183 27.08 -8.26 -4.38
N ASP A 184 28.18 -7.92 -3.69
CA ASP A 184 28.10 -7.21 -2.42
C ASP A 184 27.49 -5.81 -2.61
N TYR A 185 26.57 -5.43 -1.74
CA TYR A 185 25.87 -4.15 -1.77
C TYR A 185 25.82 -3.51 -0.38
N LYS A 186 25.52 -2.22 -0.31
CA LYS A 186 25.49 -1.46 0.94
C LYS A 186 24.06 -1.35 1.47
N VAL A 187 23.93 -1.42 2.79
CA VAL A 187 22.66 -1.13 3.48
C VAL A 187 22.97 -0.23 4.67
N GLU A 188 22.23 0.83 4.82
CA GLU A 188 22.31 1.76 5.93
C GLU A 188 20.92 2.05 6.52
N ALA A 189 20.90 2.40 7.81
CA ALA A 189 19.68 2.85 8.47
C ALA A 189 19.39 4.32 8.09
N THR A 190 18.13 4.63 7.86
CA THR A 190 17.63 5.99 7.64
C THR A 190 16.66 6.38 8.78
N PRO A 191 16.28 7.66 8.90
CA PRO A 191 15.27 8.06 9.89
C PRO A 191 13.92 7.35 9.74
N THR A 192 13.56 6.94 8.52
CA THR A 192 12.27 6.33 8.18
C THR A 192 12.33 4.82 7.96
N GLY A 193 13.55 4.26 7.86
CA GLY A 193 13.71 2.83 7.56
C GLY A 193 15.13 2.42 7.24
N ILE A 194 15.36 1.93 6.04
CA ILE A 194 16.68 1.52 5.52
C ILE A 194 16.84 1.95 4.07
N LEU A 195 18.09 2.13 3.65
CA LEU A 195 18.47 2.36 2.25
C LEU A 195 19.50 1.32 1.83
N ALA A 196 19.21 0.56 0.77
CA ALA A 196 20.15 -0.33 0.10
C ALA A 196 20.58 0.26 -1.23
N THR A 197 21.89 0.30 -1.49
CA THR A 197 22.49 0.90 -2.70
C THR A 197 23.59 0.02 -3.29
N GLY A 198 23.87 0.22 -4.58
CA GLY A 198 24.85 -0.58 -5.31
C GLY A 198 24.36 -2.00 -5.58
N CYS A 199 23.05 -2.21 -5.50
CA CYS A 199 22.41 -3.48 -5.80
C CYS A 199 22.44 -3.72 -7.31
N LYS A 200 22.90 -4.90 -7.76
CA LYS A 200 23.03 -5.22 -9.18
C LYS A 200 22.49 -6.63 -9.47
N ALA A 201 21.76 -6.74 -10.56
CA ALA A 201 21.26 -8.01 -11.05
C ALA A 201 21.36 -8.05 -12.57
N TRP A 202 21.73 -9.22 -13.12
CA TRP A 202 21.63 -9.48 -14.55
C TRP A 202 20.21 -9.90 -14.88
N GLN A 203 19.62 -9.29 -15.93
CA GLN A 203 18.23 -9.50 -16.29
C GLN A 203 18.05 -9.75 -17.78
N PRO A 204 17.36 -10.84 -18.17
CA PRO A 204 16.97 -11.08 -19.57
C PRO A 204 16.05 -10.00 -20.11
N GLN A 205 15.07 -9.57 -19.29
CA GLN A 205 14.03 -8.59 -19.61
C GLN A 205 13.93 -7.57 -18.48
N SER A 206 14.82 -6.59 -18.46
CA SER A 206 14.89 -5.65 -17.35
C SER A 206 13.66 -4.73 -17.23
N THR A 207 13.07 -4.34 -18.35
CA THR A 207 11.84 -3.55 -18.44
C THR A 207 10.99 -4.05 -19.60
N ILE A 208 9.75 -3.61 -19.69
CA ILE A 208 8.89 -3.90 -20.85
C ILE A 208 9.49 -3.40 -22.17
N ASN A 209 10.40 -2.41 -22.10
CA ASN A 209 11.09 -1.81 -23.25
C ASN A 209 12.45 -2.42 -23.57
N SER A 210 12.89 -3.42 -22.80
CA SER A 210 14.21 -4.02 -23.02
C SER A 210 14.30 -4.72 -24.36
N THR A 211 15.36 -4.43 -25.11
CA THR A 211 15.66 -5.01 -26.42
C THR A 211 16.72 -6.11 -26.34
N ARG A 212 17.39 -6.23 -25.20
CA ARG A 212 18.43 -7.21 -24.92
C ARG A 212 18.66 -7.39 -23.41
N PRO A 213 19.24 -8.52 -22.97
CA PRO A 213 19.67 -8.70 -21.60
C PRO A 213 20.68 -7.64 -21.17
N ALA A 214 20.65 -7.25 -19.90
CA ALA A 214 21.55 -6.25 -19.34
C ALA A 214 21.73 -6.41 -17.83
N HIS A 215 22.79 -5.80 -17.28
CA HIS A 215 22.85 -5.51 -15.85
C HIS A 215 21.94 -4.34 -15.51
N VAL A 216 21.27 -4.45 -14.39
CA VAL A 216 20.39 -3.41 -13.84
C VAL A 216 20.90 -3.04 -12.47
N GLU A 217 21.05 -1.76 -12.24
CA GLU A 217 21.34 -1.21 -10.92
C GLU A 217 20.05 -0.86 -10.20
N TYR A 218 19.99 -1.21 -8.92
CA TYR A 218 18.88 -0.93 -8.05
C TYR A 218 19.31 -0.16 -6.80
N SER A 219 18.42 0.68 -6.32
CA SER A 219 18.37 1.08 -4.92
C SER A 219 17.02 0.74 -4.33
N TYR A 220 17.00 0.34 -3.06
CA TYR A 220 15.80 0.04 -2.31
C TYR A 220 15.75 0.88 -1.05
N GLU A 221 14.63 1.50 -0.80
CA GLU A 221 14.40 2.30 0.40
C GLU A 221 13.12 1.84 1.10
N VAL A 222 13.19 1.54 2.39
CA VAL A 222 12.01 1.39 3.24
C VAL A 222 11.66 2.76 3.78
N THR A 223 10.50 3.29 3.38
CA THR A 223 10.04 4.64 3.72
C THR A 223 9.04 4.66 4.87
N ALA A 224 8.48 3.49 5.21
CA ALA A 224 7.64 3.23 6.39
C ALA A 224 7.60 1.72 6.63
N PRO A 225 7.13 1.22 7.79
CA PRO A 225 7.12 -0.21 8.12
C PRO A 225 6.51 -1.12 7.05
N TYR A 226 5.51 -0.66 6.32
CA TYR A 226 4.81 -1.43 5.28
C TYR A 226 4.87 -0.74 3.91
N SER A 227 5.90 0.07 3.68
CA SER A 227 6.11 0.77 2.42
C SER A 227 7.57 0.78 2.05
N ALA A 228 7.86 0.48 0.80
CA ALA A 228 9.21 0.52 0.25
C ALA A 228 9.20 1.08 -1.17
N VAL A 229 10.33 1.59 -1.59
CA VAL A 229 10.53 2.14 -2.94
C VAL A 229 11.75 1.48 -3.54
N LEU A 230 11.68 1.08 -4.79
CA LEU A 230 12.85 0.77 -5.60
C LEU A 230 13.04 1.81 -6.70
N VAL A 231 14.30 2.09 -7.01
CA VAL A 231 14.68 2.77 -8.24
C VAL A 231 15.48 1.79 -9.07
N LYS A 232 15.17 1.67 -10.34
CA LYS A 232 15.72 0.72 -11.29
C LYS A 232 16.33 1.47 -12.45
N ILE A 233 17.61 1.22 -12.69
CA ILE A 233 18.43 1.87 -13.72
C ILE A 233 19.05 0.78 -14.60
N PRO A 234 18.40 0.40 -15.71
CA PRO A 234 18.98 -0.52 -16.67
C PRO A 234 20.09 0.16 -17.47
N GLU A 235 21.02 -0.61 -18.02
CA GLU A 235 22.04 -0.09 -18.94
C GLU A 235 21.36 0.62 -20.12
N ALA A 236 21.80 1.85 -20.44
CA ALA A 236 21.21 2.69 -21.49
C ALA A 236 21.05 1.97 -22.84
N GLN A 237 22.02 1.13 -23.16
CA GLN A 237 22.03 0.36 -24.40
C GLN A 237 20.95 -0.74 -24.47
N SER A 238 20.38 -1.18 -23.35
CA SER A 238 19.32 -2.20 -23.31
C SER A 238 17.94 -1.64 -23.53
N VAL A 239 17.74 -0.35 -23.26
CA VAL A 239 16.46 0.36 -23.37
C VAL A 239 16.48 1.44 -24.45
N GLY A 240 17.64 1.69 -25.10
CA GLY A 240 17.76 2.67 -26.17
C GLY A 240 17.67 4.15 -25.73
N ALA A 241 17.78 4.43 -24.44
CA ALA A 241 17.67 5.77 -23.87
C ALA A 241 18.69 6.00 -22.76
N GLU A 242 19.44 7.10 -22.86
CA GLU A 242 20.30 7.54 -21.76
C GLU A 242 19.48 8.10 -20.61
N GLY A 243 19.91 7.82 -19.37
CA GLY A 243 19.25 8.31 -18.16
C GLY A 243 17.87 7.70 -17.90
N TYR A 244 17.51 6.61 -18.59
CA TYR A 244 16.28 5.90 -18.32
C TYR A 244 16.29 5.33 -16.88
N ARG A 245 15.20 5.59 -16.17
CA ARG A 245 14.95 5.02 -14.85
C ARG A 245 13.48 4.76 -14.63
N GLU A 246 13.19 3.78 -13.84
CA GLU A 246 11.86 3.51 -13.29
C GLU A 246 11.93 3.59 -11.77
N SER A 247 10.88 4.09 -11.16
CA SER A 247 10.71 4.06 -9.71
C SER A 247 9.39 3.38 -9.39
N ILE A 248 9.43 2.43 -8.46
CA ILE A 248 8.25 1.66 -8.06
C ILE A 248 8.13 1.74 -6.54
N ALA A 249 7.02 2.31 -6.07
CA ALA A 249 6.67 2.23 -4.66
C ALA A 249 5.75 1.03 -4.42
N LEU A 250 6.06 0.29 -3.37
CA LEU A 250 5.25 -0.77 -2.78
C LEU A 250 4.49 -0.16 -1.61
N PHE A 251 3.16 -0.09 -1.70
CA PHE A 251 2.28 0.41 -0.66
C PHE A 251 1.36 -0.72 -0.18
N ILE A 252 1.45 -1.08 1.11
CA ILE A 252 0.75 -2.25 1.65
C ILE A 252 -0.23 -1.85 2.75
N CYS A 253 -1.47 -2.32 2.62
CA CYS A 253 -2.46 -2.34 3.67
C CYS A 253 -2.35 -3.63 4.47
N PRO A 254 -1.88 -3.63 5.71
CA PRO A 254 -1.96 -4.81 6.58
C PRO A 254 -3.42 -5.04 6.97
N THR A 255 -4.09 -5.96 6.27
CA THR A 255 -5.50 -6.31 6.54
C THR A 255 -5.65 -6.90 7.94
N ASP A 256 -4.73 -7.79 8.29
CA ASP A 256 -4.53 -8.37 9.63
C ASP A 256 -3.07 -8.84 9.79
N GLY A 257 -2.79 -9.70 10.77
CA GLY A 257 -1.43 -10.20 11.04
C GLY A 257 -0.86 -11.15 9.98
N GLU A 258 -1.71 -11.78 9.16
CA GLU A 258 -1.30 -12.83 8.20
C GLU A 258 -1.76 -12.56 6.77
N ARG A 259 -2.38 -11.40 6.53
CA ARG A 259 -2.97 -11.02 5.25
C ARG A 259 -2.77 -9.55 4.97
N CYS A 260 -2.53 -9.21 3.71
CA CYS A 260 -2.42 -7.83 3.28
C CYS A 260 -3.01 -7.61 1.88
N THR A 261 -3.25 -6.34 1.56
CA THR A 261 -3.57 -5.88 0.21
C THR A 261 -2.48 -4.93 -0.24
N VAL A 262 -2.00 -5.06 -1.46
CA VAL A 262 -0.87 -4.28 -1.97
C VAL A 262 -1.20 -3.57 -3.27
N TRP A 263 -0.62 -2.39 -3.43
CA TRP A 263 -0.57 -1.61 -4.66
C TRP A 263 0.88 -1.28 -4.98
N PHE A 264 1.22 -1.36 -6.27
CA PHE A 264 2.47 -0.81 -6.79
C PHE A 264 2.17 0.53 -7.45
N ARG A 265 2.83 1.60 -7.01
CA ARG A 265 2.82 2.90 -7.68
C ARG A 265 4.02 2.98 -8.60
N LEU A 266 3.81 2.84 -9.90
CA LEU A 266 4.84 2.96 -10.90
C LEU A 266 5.05 4.41 -11.30
N ALA A 267 6.31 4.82 -11.46
CA ALA A 267 6.72 6.05 -12.10
C ALA A 267 7.72 5.69 -13.22
N THR A 268 7.29 5.83 -14.47
CA THR A 268 8.06 5.42 -15.66
C THR A 268 8.14 6.51 -16.70
N ALA A 269 9.22 6.54 -17.45
CA ALA A 269 9.39 7.42 -18.62
C ALA A 269 8.65 6.89 -19.87
N ASP A 270 7.96 5.77 -19.80
CA ASP A 270 7.20 5.21 -20.90
C ASP A 270 5.85 5.90 -21.06
N TRP A 271 5.76 6.76 -22.06
CA TRP A 271 4.54 7.46 -22.47
C TRP A 271 3.86 6.85 -23.69
N GLN A 272 4.43 5.80 -24.28
CA GLN A 272 3.95 5.21 -25.52
C GLN A 272 2.98 4.04 -25.30
N ARG A 273 3.28 3.21 -24.29
CA ARG A 273 2.43 2.06 -23.97
C ARG A 273 1.17 2.49 -23.22
N SER A 274 0.13 1.71 -23.40
CA SER A 274 -1.12 1.87 -22.65
C SER A 274 -0.90 1.52 -21.17
N GLU A 275 -1.76 2.04 -20.29
CA GLU A 275 -1.75 1.64 -18.85
C GLU A 275 -1.95 0.14 -18.69
N ALA A 276 -2.85 -0.44 -19.48
CA ALA A 276 -3.12 -1.88 -19.44
C ALA A 276 -1.88 -2.74 -19.77
N GLU A 277 -1.03 -2.31 -20.72
CA GLU A 277 0.21 -3.03 -21.03
C GLU A 277 1.22 -2.93 -19.87
N LEU A 278 1.37 -1.75 -19.25
CA LEU A 278 2.25 -1.55 -18.12
C LEU A 278 1.76 -2.33 -16.89
N GLN A 279 0.45 -2.33 -16.64
CA GLN A 279 -0.16 -3.13 -15.57
C GLN A 279 0.03 -4.63 -15.81
N ALA A 280 -0.21 -5.12 -17.04
CA ALA A 280 -0.04 -6.53 -17.39
C ALA A 280 1.41 -7.01 -17.19
N PHE A 281 2.40 -6.15 -17.44
CA PHE A 281 3.79 -6.48 -17.14
C PHE A 281 4.03 -6.60 -15.63
N GLN A 282 3.54 -5.64 -14.84
CA GLN A 282 3.64 -5.68 -13.38
C GLN A 282 2.89 -6.90 -12.80
N ASP A 283 1.70 -7.20 -13.33
CA ASP A 283 0.92 -8.38 -12.95
C ASP A 283 1.72 -9.66 -13.20
N THR A 284 2.37 -9.77 -14.36
CA THR A 284 3.20 -10.94 -14.72
C THR A 284 4.29 -11.17 -13.70
N ILE A 285 4.99 -10.11 -13.27
CA ILE A 285 6.07 -10.22 -12.29
C ILE A 285 5.50 -10.57 -10.92
N PHE A 286 4.54 -9.81 -10.41
CA PHE A 286 4.06 -10.00 -9.04
C PHE A 286 3.30 -11.33 -8.82
N LEU A 287 2.57 -11.80 -9.83
CA LEU A 287 1.86 -13.07 -9.73
C LEU A 287 2.80 -14.30 -9.70
N GLN A 288 4.09 -14.13 -10.05
CA GLN A 288 5.12 -15.14 -9.82
C GLN A 288 5.56 -15.19 -8.36
N ASP A 289 5.64 -14.05 -7.67
CA ASP A 289 5.98 -13.97 -6.24
C ASP A 289 4.89 -14.53 -5.33
N LYS A 290 3.64 -14.24 -5.66
CA LYS A 290 2.49 -14.50 -4.80
C LYS A 290 2.42 -15.93 -4.26
N PRO A 291 2.52 -17.02 -5.06
CA PRO A 291 2.47 -18.38 -4.54
C PRO A 291 3.64 -18.74 -3.63
N VAL A 292 4.81 -18.15 -3.84
CA VAL A 292 5.99 -18.35 -2.99
C VAL A 292 5.77 -17.68 -1.64
N LEU A 293 5.36 -16.41 -1.63
CA LEU A 293 5.02 -15.64 -0.43
C LEU A 293 3.95 -16.36 0.41
N GLU A 294 2.87 -16.81 -0.21
CA GLU A 294 1.76 -17.48 0.47
C GLU A 294 2.13 -18.87 1.02
N SER A 295 3.21 -19.47 0.50
CA SER A 295 3.74 -20.75 0.97
C SER A 295 4.62 -20.65 2.21
N GLN A 296 5.18 -19.46 2.52
CA GLN A 296 6.09 -19.28 3.65
C GLN A 296 5.41 -19.57 4.99
N ARG A 297 6.17 -20.16 5.93
CA ARG A 297 5.73 -20.45 7.29
C ARG A 297 6.82 -20.06 8.30
N PRO A 298 6.47 -19.30 9.36
CA PRO A 298 5.16 -18.68 9.60
C PRO A 298 4.80 -17.64 8.53
N LYS A 299 3.51 -17.34 8.35
CA LYS A 299 3.03 -16.26 7.48
C LYS A 299 3.48 -14.88 7.96
N THR A 300 3.66 -14.71 9.26
CA THR A 300 4.24 -13.55 9.91
C THR A 300 5.77 -13.55 9.78
N LEU A 301 6.38 -12.38 9.79
CA LEU A 301 7.84 -12.25 9.67
C LEU A 301 8.53 -12.41 11.04
N PRO A 302 9.38 -13.43 11.24
CA PRO A 302 10.16 -13.56 12.47
C PRO A 302 11.16 -12.40 12.61
N LEU A 303 11.13 -11.69 13.75
CA LEU A 303 12.08 -10.62 14.03
C LEU A 303 13.39 -11.10 14.70
N ASP A 304 13.40 -12.32 15.26
CA ASP A 304 14.65 -12.96 15.68
C ASP A 304 15.39 -13.49 14.47
N LEU A 305 16.55 -12.91 14.16
CA LEU A 305 17.37 -13.32 13.01
C LEU A 305 17.87 -14.78 13.08
N ARG A 306 17.75 -15.46 14.23
CA ARG A 306 18.09 -16.88 14.37
C ARG A 306 16.94 -17.81 14.03
N ALA A 307 15.73 -17.29 13.85
CA ALA A 307 14.56 -18.09 13.51
C ALA A 307 14.60 -18.61 12.05
N GLU A 308 15.34 -17.92 11.20
CA GLU A 308 15.58 -18.29 9.81
C GLU A 308 17.07 -18.09 9.45
N LEU A 309 17.57 -18.80 8.44
CA LEU A 309 18.98 -18.70 8.05
C LEU A 309 19.19 -17.51 7.11
N HIS A 310 20.22 -16.73 7.37
CA HIS A 310 20.60 -15.56 6.58
C HIS A 310 22.00 -15.71 5.99
N THR A 311 22.20 -15.15 4.81
CA THR A 311 23.48 -15.06 4.10
C THR A 311 23.88 -13.60 3.89
N ALA A 312 25.03 -13.37 3.28
CA ALA A 312 25.45 -12.01 2.91
C ALA A 312 24.51 -11.34 1.88
N ALA A 313 23.78 -12.13 1.08
CA ALA A 313 22.80 -11.63 0.14
C ALA A 313 21.55 -11.03 0.84
N ASP A 314 21.27 -11.47 2.10
CA ASP A 314 20.07 -11.08 2.86
C ASP A 314 20.28 -9.84 3.75
N LYS A 315 21.26 -8.96 3.41
CA LYS A 315 21.56 -7.78 4.23
C LYS A 315 20.34 -6.87 4.41
N ALA A 316 19.62 -6.55 3.34
CA ALA A 316 18.47 -5.67 3.39
C ALA A 316 17.38 -6.24 4.29
N SER A 317 17.07 -7.54 4.18
CA SER A 317 16.16 -8.27 5.06
C SER A 317 16.56 -8.16 6.54
N SER A 318 17.84 -8.41 6.85
CA SER A 318 18.35 -8.34 8.22
C SER A 318 18.24 -6.93 8.83
N PHE A 319 18.49 -5.88 8.04
CA PHE A 319 18.34 -4.49 8.47
C PHE A 319 16.86 -4.12 8.64
N TYR A 320 16.00 -4.56 7.75
CA TYR A 320 14.56 -4.33 7.83
C TYR A 320 13.95 -4.97 9.10
N ARG A 321 14.29 -6.22 9.43
CA ARG A 321 13.84 -6.89 10.66
C ARG A 321 14.28 -6.14 11.92
N ARG A 322 15.53 -5.64 11.95
CA ARG A 322 16.03 -4.80 13.06
C ARG A 322 15.27 -3.49 13.17
N TYR A 323 14.98 -2.85 12.04
CA TYR A 323 14.18 -1.62 11.98
C TYR A 323 12.78 -1.84 12.57
N LEU A 324 12.05 -2.88 12.13
CA LEU A 324 10.72 -3.20 12.66
C LEU A 324 10.77 -3.49 14.18
N LYS A 325 11.77 -4.24 14.62
CA LYS A 325 11.97 -4.53 16.03
C LYS A 325 12.26 -3.27 16.85
N GLY A 326 13.09 -2.37 16.32
CA GLY A 326 13.43 -1.09 16.96
C GLY A 326 12.22 -0.17 17.12
N LEU A 327 11.27 -0.20 16.20
CA LEU A 327 10.02 0.53 16.28
C LEU A 327 8.97 -0.13 17.20
N GLY A 328 9.14 -1.40 17.56
CA GLY A 328 8.14 -2.16 18.31
C GLY A 328 6.92 -2.52 17.47
N ILE A 329 7.10 -2.81 16.20
CA ILE A 329 6.04 -3.34 15.32
C ILE A 329 5.56 -4.68 15.88
N THR A 330 4.24 -4.88 15.87
CA THR A 330 3.57 -6.08 16.41
C THR A 330 2.66 -6.77 15.42
N VAL A 331 2.20 -6.07 14.37
CA VAL A 331 1.32 -6.64 13.36
C VAL A 331 2.14 -7.25 12.22
N GLY A 332 1.87 -8.51 11.91
CA GLY A 332 2.53 -9.23 10.83
C GLY A 332 3.93 -9.75 11.14
N VAL A 333 4.34 -9.72 12.41
CA VAL A 333 5.66 -10.19 12.88
C VAL A 333 5.52 -11.20 14.03
N CYS A 334 6.58 -11.95 14.31
CA CYS A 334 6.66 -12.89 15.46
C CYS A 334 8.09 -13.01 16.01
#